data_317b8f846d75c39991c6cfd521726eee
#
_entry.id   317b8f846d75c39991c6cfd521726eee
#
_cell.length_a   1.000
_cell.length_b   1.000
_cell.length_c   1.000
_cell.angle_alpha   90.00
_cell.angle_beta   90.00
_cell.angle_gamma   90.00
#
_symmetry.space_group_name_H-M   'P 1'
#
loop_
_entity.id
_entity.type
_entity.pdbx_description
1 polymer ?
#
loop_
_entity_poly.entity_id
_entity_poly.type
_entity_poly.pdbx_seq_one_letter_code
_entity_poly.pdbx_strand_id
1 'polypeptide(L)'
;MILENVYIRPFCNNDMCDFKGMFGDYFRNDFNIEISDIKLDAICLEIADNSVSEITPVDLIIVHEELVGFICYQIDNPNSDWCEREGWGFIREIYINRRFRGEGLGAKIVAHAEKELYAKGVEHIYLTSDEAGEFWSLCGYEKTGKFSDINHDPIYEK
;
A
#
# COMPACT_ATOMS: atom_id res chain seq x y z
N MET A 1 -3.86 22.95 -5.85
CA MET A 1 -2.64 23.37 -5.13
C MET A 1 -1.49 22.47 -5.55
N ILE A 2 -0.34 23.06 -5.83
CA ILE A 2 0.87 22.29 -6.13
C ILE A 2 1.60 22.05 -4.80
N LEU A 3 1.79 20.79 -4.45
CA LEU A 3 2.56 20.44 -3.27
C LEU A 3 4.06 20.45 -3.61
N GLU A 4 4.80 21.19 -2.81
CA GLU A 4 6.26 21.26 -2.93
C GLU A 4 6.92 20.30 -1.93
N ASN A 5 8.20 19.97 -2.16
CA ASN A 5 8.98 19.12 -1.29
C ASN A 5 8.31 17.75 -1.03
N VAL A 6 7.81 17.13 -2.11
CA VAL A 6 7.24 15.78 -2.05
C VAL A 6 8.29 14.77 -2.46
N TYR A 7 8.54 13.78 -1.62
CA TYR A 7 9.42 12.67 -1.98
C TYR A 7 8.95 11.36 -1.34
N ILE A 8 9.45 10.26 -1.89
CA ILE A 8 9.11 8.90 -1.46
C ILE A 8 10.40 8.21 -1.07
N ARG A 9 10.39 7.54 0.06
CA ARG A 9 11.53 6.77 0.54
C ARG A 9 11.09 5.49 1.24
N PRO A 10 11.98 4.50 1.37
CA PRO A 10 11.67 3.28 2.13
C PRO A 10 11.41 3.57 3.61
N PHE A 11 10.56 2.74 4.21
CA PHE A 11 10.36 2.71 5.65
C PHE A 11 11.68 2.36 6.35
N CYS A 12 11.92 2.99 7.50
CA CYS A 12 12.98 2.58 8.41
C CYS A 12 12.43 2.52 9.85
N ASN A 13 13.17 1.86 10.76
CA ASN A 13 12.69 1.63 12.12
C ASN A 13 12.38 2.91 12.91
N ASN A 14 13.02 4.02 12.56
CA ASN A 14 12.73 5.32 13.19
C ASN A 14 11.34 5.85 12.84
N ASP A 15 10.70 5.31 11.82
CA ASP A 15 9.36 5.72 11.39
C ASP A 15 8.24 5.00 12.15
N MET A 16 8.55 4.03 13.00
CA MET A 16 7.55 3.14 13.60
C MET A 16 6.43 3.88 14.32
N CYS A 17 6.74 4.91 15.08
CA CYS A 17 5.73 5.67 15.83
C CYS A 17 4.73 6.35 14.90
N ASP A 18 5.21 7.06 13.89
CA ASP A 18 4.35 7.73 12.90
C ASP A 18 3.61 6.72 12.03
N PHE A 19 4.28 5.66 11.64
CA PHE A 19 3.69 4.57 10.85
C PHE A 19 2.54 3.91 11.60
N LYS A 20 2.72 3.60 12.88
CA LYS A 20 1.66 3.05 13.73
C LYS A 20 0.45 3.98 13.79
N GLY A 21 0.67 5.27 13.92
CA GLY A 21 -0.41 6.27 13.91
C GLY A 21 -1.19 6.27 12.61
N MET A 22 -0.50 6.22 11.48
CA MET A 22 -1.12 6.15 10.15
C MET A 22 -1.88 4.83 9.95
N PHE A 23 -1.29 3.71 10.35
CA PHE A 23 -1.90 2.40 10.17
C PHE A 23 -3.14 2.24 11.05
N GLY A 24 -3.11 2.81 12.26
CA GLY A 24 -4.28 2.88 13.14
C GLY A 24 -5.42 3.69 12.53
N ASP A 25 -5.11 4.84 11.96
CA ASP A 25 -6.10 5.66 11.26
C ASP A 25 -6.70 4.92 10.06
N TYR A 26 -5.86 4.23 9.31
CA TYR A 26 -6.26 3.40 8.17
C TYR A 26 -7.30 2.35 8.57
N PHE A 27 -7.01 1.55 9.60
CA PHE A 27 -7.94 0.52 10.07
C PHE A 27 -9.21 1.12 10.68
N ARG A 28 -9.07 2.07 11.59
CA ARG A 28 -10.20 2.57 12.39
C ARG A 28 -11.13 3.49 11.60
N ASN A 29 -10.57 4.35 10.78
CA ASN A 29 -11.34 5.40 10.10
C ASN A 29 -11.63 5.09 8.63
N ASP A 30 -10.70 4.45 7.90
CA ASP A 30 -10.95 4.10 6.51
C ASP A 30 -11.75 2.79 6.37
N PHE A 31 -11.48 1.81 7.23
CA PHE A 31 -12.16 0.50 7.19
C PHE A 31 -13.14 0.24 8.32
N ASN A 32 -13.27 1.14 9.28
CA ASN A 32 -14.14 0.98 10.44
C ASN A 32 -13.89 -0.31 11.23
N ILE A 33 -12.63 -0.70 11.35
CA ILE A 33 -12.20 -1.89 12.08
C ILE A 33 -11.78 -1.48 13.49
N GLU A 34 -12.41 -2.10 14.51
CA GLU A 34 -11.94 -1.96 15.87
C GLU A 34 -10.69 -2.78 16.08
N ILE A 35 -9.61 -2.13 16.52
CA ILE A 35 -8.33 -2.80 16.77
C ILE A 35 -7.72 -2.23 18.05
N SER A 36 -7.25 -3.13 18.92
CA SER A 36 -6.54 -2.74 20.14
C SER A 36 -5.13 -2.25 19.81
N ASP A 37 -4.56 -1.43 20.69
CA ASP A 37 -3.19 -0.95 20.52
C ASP A 37 -2.18 -2.10 20.50
N ILE A 38 -2.39 -3.13 21.32
CA ILE A 38 -1.52 -4.31 21.37
C ILE A 38 -1.52 -5.05 20.03
N LYS A 39 -2.70 -5.25 19.44
CA LYS A 39 -2.82 -5.91 18.15
C LYS A 39 -2.25 -5.07 17.03
N LEU A 40 -2.45 -3.76 17.08
CA LEU A 40 -1.89 -2.83 16.12
C LEU A 40 -0.36 -2.82 16.18
N ASP A 41 0.23 -2.83 17.37
CA ASP A 41 1.68 -2.94 17.57
C ASP A 41 2.23 -4.21 16.92
N ALA A 42 1.58 -5.34 17.14
CA ALA A 42 2.01 -6.62 16.59
C ALA A 42 1.98 -6.63 15.06
N ILE A 43 0.92 -6.08 14.46
CA ILE A 43 0.78 -5.98 13.01
C ILE A 43 1.87 -5.06 12.42
N CYS A 44 2.09 -3.90 13.04
CA CYS A 44 3.10 -2.95 12.55
C CYS A 44 4.51 -3.50 12.66
N LEU A 45 4.83 -4.25 13.71
CA LEU A 45 6.13 -4.92 13.85
C LEU A 45 6.35 -5.95 12.75
N GLU A 46 5.34 -6.77 12.44
CA GLU A 46 5.42 -7.75 11.37
C GLU A 46 5.62 -7.09 10.01
N ILE A 47 4.88 -6.03 9.73
CA ILE A 47 5.01 -5.27 8.48
C ILE A 47 6.41 -4.66 8.37
N ALA A 48 6.93 -4.09 9.46
CA ALA A 48 8.28 -3.52 9.50
C ALA A 48 9.34 -4.57 9.23
N ASP A 49 9.25 -5.73 9.85
CA ASP A 49 10.20 -6.83 9.65
C ASP A 49 10.18 -7.31 8.18
N ASN A 50 9.01 -7.45 7.58
CA ASN A 50 8.87 -7.84 6.19
C ASN A 50 9.39 -6.77 5.24
N SER A 51 9.27 -5.49 5.59
CA SER A 51 9.80 -4.39 4.80
C SER A 51 11.33 -4.37 4.83
N VAL A 52 11.92 -4.50 6.01
CA VAL A 52 13.39 -4.54 6.18
C VAL A 52 13.99 -5.73 5.46
N SER A 53 13.31 -6.88 5.45
CA SER A 53 13.73 -8.09 4.73
C SER A 53 13.42 -8.04 3.24
N GLU A 54 12.82 -6.97 2.74
CA GLU A 54 12.41 -6.78 1.35
C GLU A 54 11.40 -7.80 0.81
N ILE A 55 10.73 -8.52 1.70
CA ILE A 55 9.66 -9.48 1.34
C ILE A 55 8.41 -8.71 0.90
N THR A 56 8.02 -7.71 1.69
CA THR A 56 6.94 -6.80 1.38
C THR A 56 7.43 -5.37 1.63
N PRO A 57 8.02 -4.71 0.62
CA PRO A 57 8.48 -3.33 0.77
C PRO A 57 7.36 -2.40 1.22
N VAL A 58 7.71 -1.48 2.11
CA VAL A 58 6.87 -0.37 2.51
C VAL A 58 7.61 0.91 2.17
N ASP A 59 7.00 1.73 1.32
CA ASP A 59 7.54 3.05 0.99
C ASP A 59 6.63 4.12 1.57
N LEU A 60 7.25 5.20 2.00
CA LEU A 60 6.58 6.32 2.66
C LEU A 60 6.59 7.53 1.76
N ILE A 61 5.51 8.30 1.79
CA ILE A 61 5.44 9.59 1.10
C ILE A 61 5.53 10.72 2.12
N ILE A 62 6.43 11.65 1.86
CA ILE A 62 6.76 12.77 2.73
C ILE A 62 6.45 14.07 2.00
N VAL A 63 5.75 14.98 2.67
CA VAL A 63 5.43 16.32 2.17
C VAL A 63 5.88 17.32 3.24
N HIS A 64 6.75 18.26 2.88
CA HIS A 64 7.30 19.25 3.81
C HIS A 64 7.85 18.60 5.09
N GLU A 65 8.62 17.50 4.92
CA GLU A 65 9.21 16.73 6.02
C GLU A 65 8.21 16.02 6.94
N GLU A 66 6.92 16.05 6.61
CA GLU A 66 5.87 15.33 7.32
C GLU A 66 5.55 14.02 6.63
N LEU A 67 5.45 12.94 7.38
CA LEU A 67 5.02 11.63 6.89
C LEU A 67 3.51 11.69 6.66
N VAL A 68 3.08 11.54 5.41
CA VAL A 68 1.66 11.70 5.06
C VAL A 68 1.00 10.46 4.49
N GLY A 69 1.76 9.42 4.21
CA GLY A 69 1.16 8.19 3.67
C GLY A 69 2.17 7.08 3.48
N PHE A 70 1.66 5.91 3.08
CA PHE A 70 2.49 4.74 2.79
C PHE A 70 1.87 3.87 1.71
N ILE A 71 2.68 3.01 1.13
CA ILE A 71 2.26 1.93 0.25
C ILE A 71 3.03 0.66 0.59
N CYS A 72 2.31 -0.46 0.68
CA CYS A 72 2.88 -1.80 0.86
C CYS A 72 2.64 -2.59 -0.42
N TYR A 73 3.69 -3.20 -0.96
CA TYR A 73 3.61 -3.97 -2.19
C TYR A 73 4.59 -5.13 -2.17
N GLN A 74 4.39 -6.10 -3.03
CA GLN A 74 5.23 -7.28 -3.10
C GLN A 74 5.18 -7.90 -4.49
N ILE A 75 6.10 -8.82 -4.74
CA ILE A 75 6.00 -9.79 -5.82
C ILE A 75 5.44 -11.06 -5.16
N ASP A 76 4.32 -11.55 -5.66
CA ASP A 76 3.70 -12.75 -5.09
C ASP A 76 4.64 -13.94 -5.17
N ASN A 77 4.81 -14.59 -4.03
CA ASN A 77 5.71 -15.72 -3.86
C ASN A 77 5.01 -16.77 -2.99
N PRO A 78 5.10 -18.07 -3.31
CA PRO A 78 4.46 -19.14 -2.52
C PRO A 78 4.87 -19.17 -1.04
N ASN A 79 6.03 -18.57 -0.70
CA ASN A 79 6.52 -18.53 0.68
C ASN A 79 6.01 -17.31 1.45
N SER A 80 5.32 -16.38 0.82
CA SER A 80 4.72 -15.23 1.52
C SER A 80 3.35 -15.60 2.10
N ASP A 81 2.88 -14.80 3.06
CA ASP A 81 1.57 -15.00 3.69
C ASP A 81 0.39 -14.74 2.73
N TRP A 82 0.67 -14.13 1.59
CA TRP A 82 -0.30 -13.88 0.54
C TRP A 82 0.31 -14.20 -0.81
N CYS A 83 -0.31 -15.11 -1.57
CA CYS A 83 0.10 -15.39 -2.94
C CYS A 83 -1.11 -15.93 -3.74
N GLU A 84 -1.71 -15.07 -4.54
CA GLU A 84 -2.77 -15.50 -5.49
C GLU A 84 -2.28 -15.62 -6.91
N ARG A 85 -1.23 -14.86 -7.28
CA ARG A 85 -0.71 -14.83 -8.64
C ARG A 85 0.81 -14.79 -8.60
N GLU A 86 1.42 -15.95 -8.44
CA GLU A 86 2.88 -16.08 -8.35
C GLU A 86 3.59 -15.32 -9.46
N GLY A 87 4.57 -14.50 -9.07
CA GLY A 87 5.36 -13.69 -9.99
C GLY A 87 4.74 -12.36 -10.40
N TRP A 88 3.47 -12.13 -10.10
CA TRP A 88 2.83 -10.83 -10.32
C TRP A 88 3.20 -9.86 -9.22
N GLY A 89 3.23 -8.59 -9.56
CA GLY A 89 3.24 -7.53 -8.54
C GLY A 89 1.87 -7.45 -7.87
N PHE A 90 1.88 -7.21 -6.56
CA PHE A 90 0.67 -7.06 -5.78
C PHE A 90 0.76 -5.80 -4.92
N ILE A 91 -0.18 -4.88 -5.10
CA ILE A 91 -0.32 -3.72 -4.22
C ILE A 91 -1.23 -4.12 -3.07
N ARG A 92 -0.64 -4.23 -1.86
CA ARG A 92 -1.34 -4.74 -0.69
C ARG A 92 -2.11 -3.68 0.06
N GLU A 93 -1.47 -2.56 0.37
CA GLU A 93 -2.05 -1.51 1.19
C GLU A 93 -1.60 -0.14 0.69
N ILE A 94 -2.49 0.84 0.73
CA ILE A 94 -2.18 2.22 0.42
C ILE A 94 -2.94 3.15 1.36
N TYR A 95 -2.26 4.17 1.85
CA TYR A 95 -2.85 5.17 2.72
C TYR A 95 -2.27 6.54 2.44
N ILE A 96 -3.13 7.55 2.35
CA ILE A 96 -2.77 8.96 2.34
C ILE A 96 -3.56 9.64 3.45
N ASN A 97 -2.88 10.40 4.30
CA ASN A 97 -3.54 11.16 5.36
C ASN A 97 -4.65 12.03 4.76
N ARG A 98 -5.80 12.03 5.41
CA ARG A 98 -7.01 12.70 4.91
C ARG A 98 -6.79 14.16 4.53
N ARG A 99 -5.96 14.89 5.30
CA ARG A 99 -5.63 16.30 5.01
C ARG A 99 -4.92 16.50 3.67
N PHE A 100 -4.30 15.47 3.13
CA PHE A 100 -3.52 15.52 1.90
C PHE A 100 -4.19 14.79 0.73
N ARG A 101 -5.40 14.31 0.89
CA ARG A 101 -6.15 13.64 -0.19
C ARG A 101 -6.66 14.65 -1.20
N GLY A 102 -6.86 14.22 -2.44
CA GLY A 102 -7.31 15.07 -3.53
C GLY A 102 -6.20 15.89 -4.20
N GLU A 103 -4.94 15.67 -3.84
CA GLU A 103 -3.77 16.39 -4.37
C GLU A 103 -2.91 15.52 -5.31
N GLY A 104 -3.40 14.33 -5.68
CA GLY A 104 -2.70 13.43 -6.59
C GLY A 104 -1.60 12.58 -5.95
N LEU A 105 -1.44 12.60 -4.63
CA LEU A 105 -0.40 11.85 -3.93
C LEU A 105 -0.61 10.34 -4.02
N GLY A 106 -1.87 9.89 -3.97
CA GLY A 106 -2.18 8.46 -4.11
C GLY A 106 -1.71 7.90 -5.44
N ALA A 107 -2.01 8.58 -6.54
CA ALA A 107 -1.56 8.18 -7.88
C ALA A 107 -0.03 8.23 -7.98
N LYS A 108 0.60 9.20 -7.35
CA LYS A 108 2.07 9.35 -7.35
C LYS A 108 2.76 8.18 -6.65
N ILE A 109 2.26 7.78 -5.48
CA ILE A 109 2.87 6.67 -4.74
C ILE A 109 2.59 5.32 -5.40
N VAL A 110 1.44 5.15 -6.04
CA VAL A 110 1.13 3.96 -6.85
C VAL A 110 2.10 3.85 -8.02
N ALA A 111 2.31 4.94 -8.76
CA ALA A 111 3.25 4.97 -9.88
C ALA A 111 4.68 4.63 -9.43
N HIS A 112 5.08 5.08 -8.25
CA HIS A 112 6.36 4.72 -7.66
C HIS A 112 6.48 3.21 -7.41
N ALA A 113 5.48 2.60 -6.78
CA ALA A 113 5.48 1.15 -6.52
C ALA A 113 5.50 0.35 -7.82
N GLU A 114 4.75 0.77 -8.83
CA GLU A 114 4.75 0.15 -10.16
C GLU A 114 6.15 0.19 -10.78
N LYS A 115 6.81 1.34 -10.72
CA LYS A 115 8.17 1.49 -11.25
C LYS A 115 9.14 0.54 -10.58
N GLU A 116 9.07 0.41 -9.25
CA GLU A 116 9.91 -0.51 -8.49
C GLU A 116 9.64 -1.97 -8.87
N LEU A 117 8.37 -2.34 -9.02
CA LEU A 117 7.98 -3.69 -9.42
C LEU A 117 8.44 -4.02 -10.84
N TYR A 118 8.22 -3.13 -11.81
CA TYR A 118 8.68 -3.33 -13.18
C TYR A 118 10.20 -3.42 -13.28
N ALA A 119 10.93 -2.63 -12.47
CA ALA A 119 12.38 -2.69 -12.41
C ALA A 119 12.91 -4.06 -11.94
N LYS A 120 12.10 -4.81 -11.20
CA LYS A 120 12.40 -6.17 -10.72
C LYS A 120 11.95 -7.26 -11.71
N GLY A 121 11.43 -6.88 -12.88
CA GLY A 121 11.03 -7.81 -13.93
C GLY A 121 9.57 -8.24 -13.91
N VAL A 122 8.74 -7.65 -13.06
CA VAL A 122 7.31 -7.90 -13.05
C VAL A 122 6.70 -7.42 -14.37
N GLU A 123 5.82 -8.23 -14.96
CA GLU A 123 5.12 -7.89 -16.19
C GLU A 123 3.67 -7.44 -15.94
N HIS A 124 3.06 -7.92 -14.87
CA HIS A 124 1.67 -7.64 -14.50
C HIS A 124 1.54 -7.32 -13.03
N ILE A 125 0.61 -6.42 -12.72
CA ILE A 125 0.31 -6.00 -11.35
C ILE A 125 -1.18 -6.16 -11.10
N TYR A 126 -1.55 -6.61 -9.90
CA TYR A 126 -2.94 -6.72 -9.48
C TYR A 126 -3.12 -6.17 -8.08
N LEU A 127 -4.37 -5.96 -7.72
CA LEU A 127 -4.78 -5.60 -6.37
C LEU A 127 -6.21 -6.05 -6.13
N THR A 128 -6.63 -6.02 -4.89
CA THR A 128 -8.01 -6.28 -4.50
C THR A 128 -8.58 -5.07 -3.77
N SER A 129 -9.81 -4.68 -4.08
CA SER A 129 -10.43 -3.52 -3.44
C SER A 129 -11.94 -3.65 -3.46
N ASP A 130 -12.57 -3.40 -2.31
CA ASP A 130 -14.03 -3.30 -2.18
C ASP A 130 -14.53 -1.87 -2.41
N GLU A 131 -13.62 -0.90 -2.51
CA GLU A 131 -13.95 0.50 -2.77
C GLU A 131 -14.39 0.73 -4.21
N ALA A 132 -15.11 1.83 -4.43
CA ALA A 132 -15.44 2.26 -5.79
C ALA A 132 -14.17 2.42 -6.61
N GLY A 133 -14.11 1.76 -7.76
CA GLY A 133 -12.90 1.59 -8.56
C GLY A 133 -12.41 2.82 -9.32
N GLU A 134 -12.98 4.01 -9.10
CA GLU A 134 -12.62 5.21 -9.85
C GLU A 134 -11.14 5.57 -9.69
N PHE A 135 -10.62 5.56 -8.46
CA PHE A 135 -9.20 5.80 -8.20
C PHE A 135 -8.31 4.82 -8.96
N TRP A 136 -8.64 3.52 -8.88
CA TRP A 136 -7.84 2.49 -9.54
C TRP A 136 -7.95 2.56 -11.06
N SER A 137 -9.13 2.92 -11.58
CA SER A 137 -9.30 3.15 -13.02
C SER A 137 -8.45 4.32 -13.50
N LEU A 138 -8.36 5.41 -12.72
CA LEU A 138 -7.49 6.55 -13.01
C LEU A 138 -6.01 6.16 -13.00
N CYS A 139 -5.63 5.19 -12.18
CA CYS A 139 -4.27 4.63 -12.16
C CYS A 139 -4.00 3.63 -13.28
N GLY A 140 -5.00 3.33 -14.12
CA GLY A 140 -4.87 2.44 -15.26
C GLY A 140 -5.21 0.98 -14.99
N TYR A 141 -5.82 0.69 -13.85
CA TYR A 141 -6.26 -0.67 -13.49
C TYR A 141 -7.65 -0.96 -14.03
N GLU A 142 -7.86 -2.19 -14.49
CA GLU A 142 -9.15 -2.67 -14.97
C GLU A 142 -9.73 -3.70 -14.01
N LYS A 143 -11.03 -3.57 -13.74
CA LYS A 143 -11.76 -4.54 -12.94
C LYS A 143 -11.94 -5.84 -13.76
N THR A 144 -11.53 -6.97 -13.20
CA THR A 144 -11.51 -8.24 -13.91
C THR A 144 -12.87 -8.95 -13.93
N GLY A 145 -13.77 -8.61 -13.03
CA GLY A 145 -15.00 -9.38 -12.79
C GLY A 145 -14.78 -10.61 -11.91
N LYS A 146 -13.55 -10.85 -11.45
CA LYS A 146 -13.21 -11.94 -10.56
C LYS A 146 -13.02 -11.40 -9.14
N PHE A 147 -13.07 -12.30 -8.16
CA PHE A 147 -12.93 -11.99 -6.74
C PHE A 147 -11.75 -12.77 -6.15
N SER A 148 -11.10 -12.16 -5.18
CA SER A 148 -10.00 -12.80 -4.44
C SER A 148 -10.50 -14.03 -3.67
N ASP A 149 -9.77 -15.14 -3.74
CA ASP A 149 -10.05 -16.32 -2.93
C ASP A 149 -9.67 -16.12 -1.46
N ILE A 150 -8.85 -15.10 -1.16
CA ILE A 150 -8.36 -14.84 0.20
C ILE A 150 -9.28 -13.89 0.95
N ASN A 151 -9.60 -12.71 0.38
CA ASN A 151 -10.43 -11.69 1.05
C ASN A 151 -11.78 -11.46 0.40
N HIS A 152 -12.06 -12.12 -0.73
CA HIS A 152 -13.32 -12.03 -1.47
C HIS A 152 -13.62 -10.66 -2.09
N ASP A 153 -12.65 -9.77 -2.14
CA ASP A 153 -12.80 -8.47 -2.78
C ASP A 153 -12.59 -8.55 -4.30
N PRO A 154 -13.18 -7.61 -5.06
CA PRO A 154 -12.94 -7.53 -6.50
C PRO A 154 -11.47 -7.38 -6.85
N ILE A 155 -11.03 -8.09 -7.89
CA ILE A 155 -9.65 -8.03 -8.40
C ILE A 155 -9.56 -7.03 -9.54
N TYR A 156 -8.57 -6.15 -9.46
CA TYR A 156 -8.18 -5.21 -10.51
C TYR A 156 -6.80 -5.56 -11.02
N GLU A 157 -6.54 -5.35 -12.30
CA GLU A 157 -5.24 -5.67 -12.88
C GLU A 157 -4.78 -4.64 -13.91
N LYS A 158 -3.45 -4.61 -14.12
CA LYS A 158 -2.79 -3.72 -15.05
C LYS A 158 -1.67 -4.42 -15.80
#